data_3c1e274e88fd72ad28d7c45260c8d899
#
_entry.id   3c1e274e88fd72ad28d7c45260c8d899
#
_cell.length_a   1.000
_cell.length_b   1.000
_cell.length_c   1.000
_cell.angle_alpha   90.00
_cell.angle_beta   90.00
_cell.angle_gamma   90.00
#
_symmetry.space_group_name_H-M   'P 1'
#
loop_
_entity.id
_entity.type
_entity.pdbx_description
1 polymer ?
#
loop_
_entity_poly.entity_id
_entity_poly.type
_entity_poly.pdbx_seq_one_letter_code
_entity_poly.pdbx_strand_id
1 'polypeptide(L)'
;MMRFKVILTFLSLLSSCLGQERGGTDPNVAWPILNQIMVKANTSGSLAYWGRCDFHKPFPDYPALSYPSAFSGSPVEVWQKAFASDPKMEVTQESDGLIRMFETDVPTDLLDVRISHVSFVLGDQWRDRFGGPDNAMDLVLSAPEVIAYRKAHNIGPLTEGWIRSGGSLSKQEVVGDLYNVTVKQALDYILEFYPGFWIYENCQSEDAKAGRNVYFGFFRKVIPHK
;
A
#
# COMPACT_ATOMS: atom_id res chain seq x y z
N MET A 1 -49.58 -13.94 -54.15
CA MET A 1 -48.16 -13.78 -53.92
C MET A 1 -47.96 -12.71 -52.86
N MET A 2 -47.81 -13.12 -51.66
CA MET A 2 -47.71 -12.23 -50.48
C MET A 2 -46.24 -12.13 -50.03
N ARG A 3 -45.62 -10.94 -50.14
CA ARG A 3 -44.22 -10.73 -49.79
C ARG A 3 -44.15 -10.36 -48.31
N PHE A 4 -43.63 -11.28 -47.48
CA PHE A 4 -43.28 -11.01 -46.10
C PHE A 4 -41.99 -10.17 -46.04
N LYS A 5 -42.07 -8.96 -45.47
CA LYS A 5 -40.92 -8.16 -45.08
C LYS A 5 -40.51 -8.57 -43.66
N VAL A 6 -39.37 -9.22 -43.56
CA VAL A 6 -38.72 -9.47 -42.26
C VAL A 6 -38.02 -8.18 -41.83
N ILE A 7 -38.50 -7.56 -40.77
CA ILE A 7 -37.84 -6.45 -40.13
C ILE A 7 -36.88 -7.04 -39.08
N LEU A 8 -35.57 -7.02 -39.40
CA LEU A 8 -34.52 -7.38 -38.44
C LEU A 8 -34.31 -6.21 -37.51
N THR A 9 -34.83 -6.31 -36.30
CA THR A 9 -34.54 -5.32 -35.22
C THR A 9 -33.18 -5.67 -34.60
N PHE A 10 -32.17 -4.93 -34.97
CA PHE A 10 -30.87 -4.97 -34.25
C PHE A 10 -31.05 -4.33 -32.88
N LEU A 11 -31.15 -5.15 -31.84
CA LEU A 11 -30.95 -4.72 -30.48
C LEU A 11 -29.44 -4.52 -30.26
N SER A 12 -29.01 -3.28 -30.39
CA SER A 12 -27.69 -2.85 -29.91
C SER A 12 -27.68 -2.91 -28.40
N LEU A 13 -27.14 -3.97 -27.85
CA LEU A 13 -26.69 -4.04 -26.44
C LEU A 13 -25.54 -3.05 -26.28
N LEU A 14 -25.89 -1.81 -25.98
CA LEU A 14 -24.96 -0.87 -25.35
C LEU A 14 -24.65 -1.43 -23.96
N SER A 15 -23.60 -2.26 -23.87
CA SER A 15 -22.92 -2.51 -22.61
C SER A 15 -22.38 -1.18 -22.11
N SER A 16 -23.17 -0.51 -21.30
CA SER A 16 -22.70 0.57 -20.46
C SER A 16 -21.67 -0.06 -19.52
N CYS A 17 -20.39 0.03 -19.85
CA CYS A 17 -19.32 0.01 -18.87
C CYS A 17 -19.51 1.23 -17.99
N LEU A 18 -20.53 1.21 -17.13
CA LEU A 18 -20.58 2.04 -15.94
C LEU A 18 -19.39 1.54 -15.10
N GLY A 19 -18.29 2.27 -15.18
CA GLY A 19 -17.20 2.13 -14.21
C GLY A 19 -17.86 2.20 -12.84
N GLN A 20 -17.96 1.06 -12.19
CA GLN A 20 -18.48 0.96 -10.85
C GLN A 20 -17.55 1.82 -10.00
N GLU A 21 -18.02 2.99 -9.60
CA GLU A 21 -17.24 3.84 -8.70
C GLU A 21 -16.89 2.98 -7.47
N ARG A 22 -15.62 2.78 -7.29
CA ARG A 22 -15.10 2.01 -6.18
C ARG A 22 -15.49 2.74 -4.91
N GLY A 23 -16.32 2.14 -4.09
CA GLY A 23 -16.64 2.64 -2.77
C GLY A 23 -15.44 2.46 -1.85
N GLY A 24 -14.46 3.36 -1.97
CA GLY A 24 -13.30 3.35 -1.08
C GLY A 24 -13.67 3.73 0.35
N THR A 25 -12.85 3.32 1.31
CA THR A 25 -13.01 3.68 2.72
C THR A 25 -12.30 5.00 3.00
N ASP A 26 -13.00 5.93 3.65
CA ASP A 26 -12.39 7.17 4.13
C ASP A 26 -11.19 6.85 5.04
N PRO A 27 -10.03 7.50 4.88
CA PRO A 27 -8.85 7.27 5.70
C PRO A 27 -9.10 7.39 7.19
N ASN A 28 -9.92 8.36 7.62
CA ASN A 28 -10.26 8.53 9.03
C ASN A 28 -11.04 7.35 9.61
N VAL A 29 -11.69 6.56 8.75
CA VAL A 29 -12.39 5.32 9.10
C VAL A 29 -11.47 4.12 8.95
N ALA A 30 -10.69 4.07 7.87
CA ALA A 30 -9.79 2.94 7.59
C ALA A 30 -8.69 2.77 8.66
N TRP A 31 -8.05 3.88 9.07
CA TRP A 31 -6.94 3.86 10.03
C TRP A 31 -7.27 3.17 11.36
N PRO A 32 -8.34 3.54 12.07
CA PRO A 32 -8.74 2.86 13.30
C PRO A 32 -9.03 1.37 13.08
N ILE A 33 -9.67 1.02 11.96
CA ILE A 33 -10.00 -0.37 11.64
C ILE A 33 -8.72 -1.19 11.42
N LEU A 34 -7.81 -0.70 10.56
CA LEU A 34 -6.51 -1.34 10.29
C LEU A 34 -5.73 -1.56 11.59
N ASN A 35 -5.60 -0.52 12.44
CA ASN A 35 -4.88 -0.65 13.69
C ASN A 35 -5.51 -1.68 14.63
N GLN A 36 -6.83 -1.68 14.77
CA GLN A 36 -7.50 -2.66 15.62
C GLN A 36 -7.31 -4.09 15.13
N ILE A 37 -7.37 -4.31 13.81
CA ILE A 37 -7.12 -5.63 13.22
C ILE A 37 -5.67 -6.04 13.47
N MET A 38 -4.70 -5.17 13.19
CA MET A 38 -3.28 -5.44 13.42
C MET A 38 -2.99 -5.84 14.86
N VAL A 39 -3.54 -5.08 15.81
CA VAL A 39 -3.34 -5.34 17.25
C VAL A 39 -3.97 -6.67 17.65
N LYS A 40 -5.23 -6.92 17.26
CA LYS A 40 -5.97 -8.12 17.66
C LYS A 40 -5.46 -9.38 16.97
N ALA A 41 -5.15 -9.32 15.68
CA ALA A 41 -4.59 -10.44 14.94
C ALA A 41 -3.07 -10.61 15.17
N ASN A 42 -2.44 -9.65 15.84
CA ASN A 42 -0.98 -9.59 16.08
C ASN A 42 -0.14 -9.74 14.79
N THR A 43 -0.48 -8.98 13.76
CA THR A 43 0.11 -9.09 12.43
C THR A 43 0.92 -7.88 12.03
N SER A 44 1.82 -8.08 11.09
CA SER A 44 2.52 -7.06 10.31
C SER A 44 2.54 -7.47 8.84
N GLY A 45 2.83 -6.55 7.92
CA GLY A 45 2.88 -6.90 6.50
C GLY A 45 2.83 -5.71 5.56
N SER A 46 2.09 -5.86 4.46
CA SER A 46 1.97 -4.83 3.44
C SER A 46 0.58 -4.72 2.84
N LEU A 47 0.27 -3.52 2.35
CA LEU A 47 -0.94 -3.22 1.61
C LEU A 47 -0.57 -2.53 0.30
N ALA A 48 -0.92 -3.14 -0.83
CA ALA A 48 -0.70 -2.58 -2.16
C ALA A 48 -2.04 -2.45 -2.90
N TYR A 49 -2.35 -1.25 -3.43
CA TYR A 49 -3.65 -0.99 -4.06
C TYR A 49 -3.60 0.18 -5.05
N TRP A 50 -4.67 0.31 -5.84
CA TRP A 50 -4.92 1.46 -6.68
C TRP A 50 -5.65 2.55 -5.90
N GLY A 51 -4.98 3.69 -5.72
CA GLY A 51 -5.58 4.90 -5.17
C GLY A 51 -6.05 5.88 -6.23
N ARG A 52 -6.66 6.96 -5.80
CA ARG A 52 -7.01 8.09 -6.63
C ARG A 52 -5.94 9.16 -6.55
N CYS A 53 -5.40 9.58 -7.71
CA CYS A 53 -4.48 10.73 -7.79
C CYS A 53 -5.19 12.09 -7.61
N ASP A 54 -6.15 12.18 -6.73
CA ASP A 54 -6.80 13.46 -6.44
C ASP A 54 -6.00 14.24 -5.40
N PHE A 55 -5.12 15.10 -5.89
CA PHE A 55 -4.29 15.97 -5.05
C PHE A 55 -5.08 16.98 -4.21
N HIS A 56 -6.38 17.13 -4.46
CA HIS A 56 -7.25 18.00 -3.66
C HIS A 56 -7.80 17.29 -2.41
N LYS A 57 -7.71 15.96 -2.35
CA LYS A 57 -8.00 15.20 -1.14
C LYS A 57 -6.72 14.96 -0.37
N PRO A 58 -6.69 15.24 0.93
CA PRO A 58 -5.48 15.10 1.76
C PRO A 58 -4.97 13.66 1.87
N PHE A 59 -5.79 12.67 1.50
CA PHE A 59 -5.45 11.25 1.59
C PHE A 59 -6.19 10.45 0.51
N PRO A 60 -5.57 9.38 -0.01
CA PRO A 60 -6.18 8.45 -0.96
C PRO A 60 -7.36 7.70 -0.32
N ASP A 61 -8.32 7.29 -1.13
CA ASP A 61 -9.37 6.36 -0.70
C ASP A 61 -8.74 4.96 -0.55
N TYR A 62 -8.80 4.40 0.65
CA TYR A 62 -8.38 3.02 0.90
C TYR A 62 -9.32 2.02 0.21
N PRO A 63 -8.87 0.78 -0.04
CA PRO A 63 -9.75 -0.31 -0.45
C PRO A 63 -10.95 -0.45 0.49
N ALA A 64 -12.04 -1.00 -0.01
CA ALA A 64 -13.24 -1.19 0.82
C ALA A 64 -12.92 -2.13 2.00
N LEU A 65 -12.93 -1.56 3.19
CA LEU A 65 -12.50 -2.20 4.43
C LEU A 65 -13.62 -2.17 5.46
N SER A 66 -13.88 -3.31 6.09
CA SER A 66 -14.86 -3.43 7.18
C SER A 66 -14.23 -4.07 8.41
N TYR A 67 -14.74 -3.67 9.58
CA TYR A 67 -14.32 -4.32 10.82
C TYR A 67 -14.89 -5.73 10.90
N PRO A 68 -14.07 -6.77 11.05
CA PRO A 68 -14.55 -8.14 11.15
C PRO A 68 -15.47 -8.32 12.36
N SER A 69 -16.63 -8.94 12.18
CA SER A 69 -17.57 -9.22 13.27
C SER A 69 -17.00 -10.17 14.32
N ALA A 70 -16.01 -10.98 13.95
CA ALA A 70 -15.31 -11.89 14.84
C ALA A 70 -13.82 -12.00 14.43
N PHE A 71 -12.94 -12.08 15.45
CA PHE A 71 -11.51 -12.34 15.31
C PHE A 71 -11.21 -13.84 15.52
N SER A 72 -12.00 -14.70 14.90
CA SER A 72 -11.82 -16.15 14.95
C SER A 72 -11.17 -16.64 13.65
N GLY A 73 -10.26 -17.60 13.77
CA GLY A 73 -9.51 -18.16 12.66
C GLY A 73 -8.06 -17.72 12.65
N SER A 74 -7.37 -18.02 11.57
CA SER A 74 -5.99 -17.58 11.32
C SER A 74 -5.92 -16.08 11.05
N PRO A 75 -4.75 -15.44 11.24
CA PRO A 75 -4.57 -14.04 10.91
C PRO A 75 -4.99 -13.69 9.48
N VAL A 76 -4.66 -14.54 8.51
CA VAL A 76 -5.03 -14.32 7.11
C VAL A 76 -6.55 -14.32 6.90
N GLU A 77 -7.29 -15.23 7.58
CA GLU A 77 -8.74 -15.26 7.50
C GLU A 77 -9.40 -13.99 8.09
N VAL A 78 -8.81 -13.44 9.14
CA VAL A 78 -9.29 -12.18 9.73
C VAL A 78 -9.16 -11.04 8.72
N TRP A 79 -8.03 -10.94 8.02
CA TRP A 79 -7.81 -9.93 7.00
C TRP A 79 -8.66 -10.16 5.75
N GLN A 80 -8.86 -11.42 5.33
CA GLN A 80 -9.80 -11.74 4.23
C GLN A 80 -11.23 -11.28 4.55
N LYS A 81 -11.67 -11.49 5.78
CA LYS A 81 -12.99 -10.99 6.23
C LYS A 81 -13.05 -9.46 6.23
N ALA A 82 -11.97 -8.79 6.58
CA ALA A 82 -11.91 -7.33 6.58
C ALA A 82 -12.06 -6.74 5.17
N PHE A 83 -11.52 -7.40 4.16
CA PHE A 83 -11.60 -6.99 2.75
C PHE A 83 -12.69 -7.72 1.95
N ALA A 84 -13.60 -8.45 2.60
CA ALA A 84 -14.62 -9.26 1.92
C ALA A 84 -15.54 -8.45 0.98
N SER A 85 -15.67 -7.14 1.20
CA SER A 85 -16.43 -6.23 0.34
C SER A 85 -15.65 -5.72 -0.89
N ASP A 86 -14.36 -5.98 -0.97
CA ASP A 86 -13.52 -5.61 -2.11
C ASP A 86 -13.04 -6.88 -2.85
N PRO A 87 -13.69 -7.26 -3.95
CA PRO A 87 -13.40 -8.50 -4.65
C PRO A 87 -12.04 -8.52 -5.37
N LYS A 88 -11.37 -7.37 -5.46
CA LYS A 88 -10.04 -7.27 -6.06
C LYS A 88 -8.93 -7.47 -5.05
N MET A 89 -9.23 -7.40 -3.76
CA MET A 89 -8.24 -7.56 -2.71
C MET A 89 -7.94 -9.03 -2.45
N GLU A 90 -6.71 -9.42 -2.67
CA GLU A 90 -6.18 -10.70 -2.24
C GLU A 90 -5.38 -10.56 -0.94
N VAL A 91 -5.56 -11.53 -0.06
CA VAL A 91 -4.86 -11.59 1.22
C VAL A 91 -4.17 -12.93 1.34
N THR A 92 -2.86 -12.89 1.50
CA THR A 92 -2.01 -14.06 1.69
C THR A 92 -1.12 -13.92 2.91
N GLN A 93 -0.58 -15.01 3.40
CA GLN A 93 0.45 -15.02 4.44
C GLN A 93 1.70 -15.68 3.89
N GLU A 94 2.83 -15.01 4.02
CA GLU A 94 4.13 -15.56 3.62
C GLU A 94 4.70 -16.49 4.71
N SER A 95 5.75 -17.21 4.37
CA SER A 95 6.40 -18.18 5.28
C SER A 95 7.01 -17.53 6.53
N ASP A 96 7.35 -16.24 6.47
CA ASP A 96 7.84 -15.43 7.58
C ASP A 96 6.72 -14.91 8.50
N GLY A 97 5.47 -15.20 8.15
CA GLY A 97 4.29 -14.79 8.91
C GLY A 97 3.73 -13.43 8.52
N LEU A 98 4.37 -12.69 7.61
CA LEU A 98 3.88 -11.40 7.12
C LEU A 98 2.60 -11.55 6.31
N ILE A 99 1.66 -10.67 6.55
CA ILE A 99 0.41 -10.60 5.77
C ILE A 99 0.63 -9.72 4.55
N ARG A 100 0.24 -10.23 3.38
CA ARG A 100 0.23 -9.49 2.13
C ARG A 100 -1.21 -9.24 1.71
N MET A 101 -1.54 -7.99 1.57
CA MET A 101 -2.82 -7.52 1.07
C MET A 101 -2.55 -6.75 -0.21
N PHE A 102 -3.03 -7.23 -1.32
CA PHE A 102 -2.78 -6.60 -2.60
C PHE A 102 -3.98 -6.68 -3.52
N GLU A 103 -4.16 -5.64 -4.28
CA GLU A 103 -5.14 -5.60 -5.34
C GLU A 103 -4.58 -6.29 -6.59
N THR A 104 -5.35 -7.20 -7.17
CA THR A 104 -4.89 -8.15 -8.22
C THR A 104 -4.30 -7.50 -9.47
N ASP A 105 -4.70 -6.28 -9.78
CA ASP A 105 -4.25 -5.54 -10.97
C ASP A 105 -3.27 -4.39 -10.65
N VAL A 106 -2.83 -4.25 -9.39
CA VAL A 106 -1.85 -3.23 -9.03
C VAL A 106 -0.45 -3.63 -9.51
N PRO A 107 0.26 -2.77 -10.26
CA PRO A 107 1.62 -3.09 -10.70
C PRO A 107 2.60 -2.99 -9.54
N THR A 108 3.30 -4.08 -9.26
CA THR A 108 4.29 -4.20 -8.17
C THR A 108 5.74 -4.18 -8.63
N ASP A 109 5.98 -3.93 -9.90
CA ASP A 109 7.28 -3.93 -10.57
C ASP A 109 8.35 -3.08 -9.88
N LEU A 110 7.95 -1.95 -9.27
CA LEU A 110 8.85 -1.11 -8.48
C LEU A 110 9.34 -1.81 -7.20
N LEU A 111 8.52 -2.68 -6.62
CA LEU A 111 8.86 -3.45 -5.42
C LEU A 111 9.92 -4.53 -5.68
N ASP A 112 10.06 -4.95 -6.94
CA ASP A 112 11.04 -5.96 -7.37
C ASP A 112 12.38 -5.36 -7.79
N VAL A 113 12.50 -4.03 -7.80
CA VAL A 113 13.77 -3.35 -8.12
C VAL A 113 14.82 -3.76 -7.10
N ARG A 114 15.98 -4.22 -7.61
CA ARG A 114 17.12 -4.59 -6.77
C ARG A 114 17.95 -3.38 -6.40
N ILE A 115 18.22 -3.26 -5.12
CA ILE A 115 19.10 -2.26 -4.52
C ILE A 115 20.42 -2.96 -4.20
N SER A 116 21.52 -2.42 -4.70
CA SER A 116 22.86 -2.98 -4.46
C SER A 116 23.24 -2.89 -2.98
N HIS A 117 22.94 -1.77 -2.35
CA HIS A 117 23.23 -1.53 -0.94
C HIS A 117 22.30 -0.44 -0.38
N VAL A 118 21.75 -0.68 0.80
CA VAL A 118 21.07 0.32 1.61
C VAL A 118 21.40 0.12 3.08
N SER A 119 21.71 1.21 3.76
CA SER A 119 22.08 1.23 5.17
C SER A 119 21.05 2.00 5.96
N PHE A 120 20.57 1.44 7.07
CA PHE A 120 19.58 2.06 7.94
C PHE A 120 20.19 2.43 9.29
N VAL A 121 19.85 3.60 9.74
CA VAL A 121 20.00 3.97 11.13
C VAL A 121 18.59 3.99 11.73
N LEU A 122 18.24 2.95 12.45
CA LEU A 122 16.96 2.84 13.11
C LEU A 122 17.14 3.27 14.57
N GLY A 123 16.48 4.35 14.96
CA GLY A 123 16.49 4.82 16.36
C GLY A 123 15.38 4.16 17.16
N ASP A 124 15.61 4.01 18.46
CA ASP A 124 14.68 3.35 19.40
C ASP A 124 13.39 4.15 19.63
N GLN A 125 13.30 5.39 19.13
CA GLN A 125 12.17 6.27 19.37
C GLN A 125 11.67 6.95 18.10
N TRP A 126 10.39 6.82 17.88
CA TRP A 126 9.66 7.47 16.82
C TRP A 126 9.56 9.02 16.97
N ARG A 127 10.31 9.59 17.89
CA ARG A 127 10.48 11.03 18.03
C ARG A 127 11.72 11.57 17.32
N ASP A 128 12.57 10.70 16.82
CA ASP A 128 13.79 11.11 16.16
C ASP A 128 13.55 11.38 14.68
N ARG A 129 13.82 12.61 14.26
CA ARG A 129 13.74 13.06 12.86
C ARG A 129 14.57 12.21 11.89
N PHE A 130 15.39 11.28 12.39
CA PHE A 130 16.37 10.54 11.61
C PHE A 130 16.34 9.03 11.81
N GLY A 131 15.46 8.49 12.62
CA GLY A 131 15.49 7.07 12.99
C GLY A 131 14.15 6.32 12.93
N GLY A 132 13.09 6.90 12.40
CA GLY A 132 11.78 6.23 12.29
C GLY A 132 11.64 5.38 11.06
N PRO A 133 10.57 4.56 10.95
CA PRO A 133 10.30 3.73 9.79
C PRO A 133 10.19 4.53 8.49
N ASP A 134 9.67 5.75 8.57
CA ASP A 134 9.53 6.65 7.43
C ASP A 134 10.90 7.03 6.86
N ASN A 135 11.86 7.38 7.72
CA ASN A 135 13.21 7.70 7.27
C ASN A 135 13.93 6.48 6.67
N ALA A 136 13.75 5.30 7.25
CA ALA A 136 14.30 4.07 6.67
C ALA A 136 13.69 3.79 5.30
N MET A 137 12.38 3.98 5.16
CA MET A 137 11.69 3.87 3.89
C MET A 137 12.20 4.89 2.87
N ASP A 138 12.40 6.15 3.26
CA ASP A 138 12.99 7.19 2.40
C ASP A 138 14.36 6.81 1.87
N LEU A 139 15.20 6.18 2.70
CA LEU A 139 16.51 5.68 2.28
C LEU A 139 16.39 4.59 1.21
N VAL A 140 15.46 3.65 1.38
CA VAL A 140 15.16 2.63 0.36
C VAL A 140 14.72 3.27 -0.94
N LEU A 141 13.78 4.21 -0.88
CA LEU A 141 13.18 4.84 -2.05
C LEU A 141 14.09 5.85 -2.75
N SER A 142 15.10 6.34 -2.04
CA SER A 142 16.16 7.22 -2.56
C SER A 142 17.35 6.46 -3.13
N ALA A 143 17.35 5.13 -3.09
CA ALA A 143 18.41 4.34 -3.69
C ALA A 143 18.56 4.66 -5.19
N PRO A 144 19.82 4.76 -5.71
CA PRO A 144 20.05 5.13 -7.11
C PRO A 144 19.32 4.25 -8.12
N GLU A 145 19.22 2.94 -7.83
CA GLU A 145 18.52 1.97 -8.68
C GLU A 145 17.02 2.24 -8.74
N VAL A 146 16.40 2.59 -7.61
CA VAL A 146 14.99 2.94 -7.53
C VAL A 146 14.71 4.22 -8.30
N ILE A 147 15.55 5.24 -8.14
CA ILE A 147 15.45 6.50 -8.88
C ILE A 147 15.60 6.26 -10.40
N ALA A 148 16.58 5.45 -10.80
CA ALA A 148 16.81 5.11 -12.20
C ALA A 148 15.62 4.37 -12.80
N TYR A 149 15.10 3.37 -12.08
CA TYR A 149 13.92 2.61 -12.50
C TYR A 149 12.70 3.51 -12.72
N ARG A 150 12.39 4.36 -11.76
CA ARG A 150 11.28 5.31 -11.85
C ARG A 150 11.37 6.21 -13.08
N LYS A 151 12.55 6.76 -13.33
CA LYS A 151 12.79 7.60 -14.51
C LYS A 151 12.59 6.82 -15.81
N ALA A 152 13.10 5.58 -15.88
CA ALA A 152 12.99 4.73 -17.07
C ALA A 152 11.54 4.32 -17.37
N HIS A 153 10.69 4.20 -16.34
CA HIS A 153 9.30 3.75 -16.46
C HIS A 153 8.27 4.88 -16.32
N ASN A 154 8.72 6.13 -16.35
CA ASN A 154 7.87 7.32 -16.22
C ASN A 154 6.97 7.26 -14.96
N ILE A 155 7.55 6.80 -13.84
CA ILE A 155 6.89 6.82 -12.54
C ILE A 155 7.17 8.16 -11.90
N GLY A 156 6.12 8.90 -11.56
CA GLY A 156 6.18 10.24 -10.99
C GLY A 156 6.96 10.30 -9.66
N PRO A 157 7.20 11.51 -9.13
CA PRO A 157 7.87 11.65 -7.85
C PRO A 157 7.09 10.92 -6.78
N LEU A 158 7.83 10.24 -5.90
CA LEU A 158 7.25 9.71 -4.68
C LEU A 158 6.80 10.92 -3.86
N THR A 159 5.51 11.04 -3.67
CA THR A 159 4.97 12.09 -2.81
C THR A 159 4.98 11.55 -1.38
N GLU A 160 5.88 12.10 -0.60
CA GLU A 160 5.89 11.87 0.84
C GLU A 160 4.74 12.68 1.46
N GLY A 161 3.70 11.99 1.89
CA GLY A 161 2.61 12.61 2.63
C GLY A 161 2.82 12.47 4.13
N TRP A 162 3.77 13.25 4.76
CA TRP A 162 4.04 13.06 6.17
C TRP A 162 4.13 14.35 6.97
N ILE A 163 3.48 14.32 8.13
CA ILE A 163 3.66 15.32 9.17
C ILE A 163 4.97 14.99 9.87
N ARG A 164 6.03 15.73 9.58
CA ARG A 164 7.31 15.64 10.31
C ARG A 164 7.12 16.16 11.72
N SER A 165 7.04 15.28 12.69
CA SER A 165 7.12 15.67 14.11
C SER A 165 8.58 15.78 14.54
N GLY A 166 8.98 16.93 15.05
CA GLY A 166 10.35 17.16 15.53
C GLY A 166 10.62 16.50 16.88
N GLY A 167 11.75 15.82 17.01
CA GLY A 167 12.26 15.19 18.24
C GLY A 167 13.78 15.31 18.37
N SER A 168 14.30 15.12 19.59
CA SER A 168 15.73 15.14 19.91
C SER A 168 16.38 13.81 19.59
N LEU A 169 17.61 13.84 19.08
CA LEU A 169 18.40 12.64 18.76
C LEU A 169 18.74 11.87 20.05
N SER A 170 18.18 10.69 20.23
CA SER A 170 18.69 9.70 21.18
C SER A 170 19.71 8.80 20.47
N LYS A 171 20.49 8.02 21.23
CA LYS A 171 21.55 7.15 20.69
C LYS A 171 21.09 6.39 19.45
N GLN A 172 21.74 6.67 18.33
CA GLN A 172 21.50 5.99 17.07
C GLN A 172 22.15 4.60 17.14
N GLU A 173 21.38 3.57 16.93
CA GLU A 173 21.90 2.23 16.64
C GLU A 173 21.86 2.02 15.13
N VAL A 174 22.98 1.67 14.53
CA VAL A 174 23.02 1.18 13.15
C VAL A 174 22.43 -0.22 13.16
N VAL A 175 21.27 -0.40 12.54
CA VAL A 175 20.51 -1.63 12.68
C VAL A 175 20.76 -2.59 11.53
N GLY A 176 21.34 -2.17 10.43
CA GLY A 176 21.71 -3.09 9.38
C GLY A 176 22.14 -2.45 8.09
N ASP A 177 23.02 -3.17 7.42
CA ASP A 177 23.37 -2.98 6.02
C ASP A 177 22.73 -4.09 5.21
N LEU A 178 21.90 -3.74 4.22
CA LEU A 178 21.29 -4.69 3.31
C LEU A 178 21.97 -4.61 1.96
N TYR A 179 22.35 -5.77 1.43
CA TYR A 179 23.02 -5.89 0.15
C TYR A 179 22.21 -6.74 -0.81
N ASN A 180 22.11 -6.29 -2.06
CA ASN A 180 21.46 -7.02 -3.15
C ASN A 180 20.02 -7.49 -2.82
N VAL A 181 19.25 -6.60 -2.20
CA VAL A 181 17.85 -6.83 -1.81
C VAL A 181 16.89 -6.15 -2.76
N THR A 182 15.64 -6.62 -2.84
CA THR A 182 14.59 -5.87 -3.54
C THR A 182 14.05 -4.76 -2.64
N VAL A 183 13.36 -3.77 -3.24
CA VAL A 183 12.63 -2.74 -2.48
C VAL A 183 11.70 -3.41 -1.47
N LYS A 184 10.92 -4.42 -1.90
CA LYS A 184 10.04 -5.20 -1.02
C LYS A 184 10.80 -5.76 0.18
N GLN A 185 11.91 -6.47 -0.07
CA GLN A 185 12.72 -7.07 1.01
C GLN A 185 13.27 -6.04 1.98
N ALA A 186 13.69 -4.87 1.49
CA ALA A 186 14.16 -3.79 2.35
C ALA A 186 13.03 -3.20 3.21
N LEU A 187 11.83 -3.03 2.64
CA LEU A 187 10.66 -2.58 3.39
C LEU A 187 10.20 -3.61 4.43
N ASP A 188 10.26 -4.89 4.09
CA ASP A 188 9.95 -6.00 5.03
C ASP A 188 10.92 -6.03 6.20
N TYR A 189 12.21 -5.78 5.96
CA TYR A 189 13.21 -5.68 7.01
C TYR A 189 12.89 -4.57 8.03
N ILE A 190 12.33 -3.45 7.57
CA ILE A 190 11.88 -2.37 8.46
C ILE A 190 10.80 -2.87 9.44
N LEU A 191 9.93 -3.80 9.02
CA LEU A 191 8.87 -4.37 9.87
C LEU A 191 9.38 -5.20 11.04
N GLU A 192 10.60 -5.72 10.99
CA GLU A 192 11.23 -6.46 12.10
C GLU A 192 11.43 -5.55 13.32
N PHE A 193 11.69 -4.26 13.08
CA PHE A 193 11.94 -3.26 14.12
C PHE A 193 10.70 -2.43 14.45
N TYR A 194 9.87 -2.18 13.44
CA TYR A 194 8.66 -1.38 13.55
C TYR A 194 7.44 -2.21 13.11
N PRO A 195 6.83 -2.97 14.03
CA PRO A 195 5.64 -3.73 13.69
C PRO A 195 4.52 -2.84 13.14
N GLY A 196 4.00 -3.21 11.98
CA GLY A 196 3.01 -2.43 11.26
C GLY A 196 2.80 -2.93 9.84
N PHE A 197 2.37 -2.03 8.96
CA PHE A 197 2.25 -2.27 7.54
C PHE A 197 2.94 -1.16 6.76
N TRP A 198 3.72 -1.51 5.74
CA TRP A 198 4.05 -0.56 4.71
C TRP A 198 2.95 -0.57 3.65
N ILE A 199 2.70 0.60 3.10
CA ILE A 199 1.64 0.83 2.12
C ILE A 199 2.29 1.21 0.80
N TYR A 200 1.80 0.60 -0.28
CA TYR A 200 2.18 0.87 -1.65
C TYR A 200 0.92 1.21 -2.44
N GLU A 201 0.75 2.48 -2.72
CA GLU A 201 -0.38 2.97 -3.48
C GLU A 201 0.09 3.38 -4.87
N ASN A 202 -0.55 2.83 -5.89
CA ASN A 202 -0.43 3.32 -7.25
C ASN A 202 -1.62 4.21 -7.57
N CYS A 203 -1.36 5.33 -8.23
CA CYS A 203 -2.44 6.10 -8.78
C CYS A 203 -2.15 6.46 -10.25
N GLN A 204 -3.17 6.33 -11.09
CA GLN A 204 -3.09 6.70 -12.49
C GLN A 204 -3.42 8.18 -12.62
N SER A 205 -2.50 8.95 -13.21
CA SER A 205 -2.78 10.35 -13.52
C SER A 205 -3.91 10.45 -14.56
N GLU A 206 -4.81 11.40 -14.40
CA GLU A 206 -5.80 11.73 -15.44
C GLU A 206 -5.15 12.20 -16.74
N ASP A 207 -3.94 12.78 -16.64
CA ASP A 207 -3.10 13.04 -17.81
C ASP A 207 -2.35 11.77 -18.20
N ALA A 208 -2.80 11.12 -19.27
CA ALA A 208 -2.17 9.89 -19.80
C ALA A 208 -0.68 10.06 -20.17
N LYS A 209 -0.17 11.29 -20.29
CA LYS A 209 1.25 11.59 -20.52
C LYS A 209 2.08 11.60 -19.22
N ALA A 210 1.46 11.78 -18.09
CA ALA A 210 2.16 11.91 -16.82
C ALA A 210 2.60 10.57 -16.22
N GLY A 211 2.23 9.43 -16.85
CA GLY A 211 2.55 8.12 -16.31
C GLY A 211 1.73 7.78 -15.06
N ARG A 212 2.26 6.91 -14.23
CA ARG A 212 1.68 6.60 -12.92
C ARG A 212 2.44 7.32 -11.80
N ASN A 213 1.75 7.65 -10.74
CA ASN A 213 2.35 8.09 -9.49
C ASN A 213 2.29 6.94 -8.48
N VAL A 214 3.26 6.93 -7.58
CA VAL A 214 3.34 5.93 -6.53
C VAL A 214 3.54 6.64 -5.20
N TYR A 215 2.77 6.21 -4.22
CA TYR A 215 2.91 6.65 -2.83
C TYR A 215 3.37 5.48 -1.98
N PHE A 216 4.25 5.78 -1.05
CA PHE A 216 4.62 4.85 0.00
C PHE A 216 4.23 5.44 1.34
N GLY A 217 3.81 4.58 2.24
CA GLY A 217 3.46 4.95 3.59
C GLY A 217 3.82 3.85 4.57
N PHE A 218 3.98 4.22 5.83
CA PHE A 218 4.18 3.28 6.90
C PHE A 218 3.08 3.42 7.95
N PHE A 219 2.42 2.32 8.24
CA PHE A 219 1.35 2.26 9.21
C PHE A 219 1.83 1.51 10.45
N ARG A 220 2.15 2.24 11.50
CA ARG A 220 2.64 1.64 12.74
C ARG A 220 1.50 1.02 13.54
N LYS A 221 1.75 -0.16 14.08
CA LYS A 221 0.88 -0.80 15.05
C LYS A 221 0.93 -0.05 16.38
N VAL A 222 -0.16 0.62 16.74
CA VAL A 222 -0.27 1.34 18.02
C VAL A 222 -0.95 0.44 19.04
N ILE A 223 -0.17 0.01 20.03
CA ILE A 223 -0.71 -0.76 21.16
C ILE A 223 -1.22 0.24 22.19
N PRO A 224 -2.52 0.20 22.53
CA PRO A 224 -3.05 1.07 23.58
C PRO A 224 -2.31 0.82 24.91
N HIS A 225 -1.80 1.86 25.53
CA HIS A 225 -1.28 1.74 26.89
C HIS A 225 -2.44 1.38 27.83
N LYS A 226 -2.25 0.34 28.62
CA LYS A 226 -3.18 -0.06 29.69
C LYS A 226 -3.14 0.92 30.83
#